data_e2cf69d0b1916b3329bce6f79ecc988d
#
_entry.id   e2cf69d0b1916b3329bce6f79ecc988d
#
_cell.length_a   1.000
_cell.length_b   1.000
_cell.length_c   1.000
_cell.angle_alpha   90.00
_cell.angle_beta   90.00
_cell.angle_gamma   90.00
#
_symmetry.space_group_name_H-M   'P 1'
#
loop_
_entity.id
_entity.type
_entity.pdbx_description
1 polymer ?
#
loop_
_entity_poly.entity_id
_entity_poly.type
_entity_poly.pdbx_seq_one_letter_code
_entity_poly.pdbx_strand_id
1 'polypeptide(L)'
;MKNYIPILSLAATLLWTNPVTGKVYLTKDDALKQAFPDAPTIDRLNIFLTDEDIKQAQELSKVKVESKLFTYYAARGKGNEIIGYAVFESHIVRTKPEVFMAVINRTGEIDYLEILAFYEPPEYIPPKRWLDLFKGRRLDDKLRVKSGISAISGASITGEGITRAVRNILAIFELKILKKEGK
;
A
#
# COMPACT_ATOMS: atom_id res chain seq x y z
N MET A 1 4.24 -7.98 75.81
CA MET A 1 4.48 -7.10 74.64
C MET A 1 4.38 -7.97 73.40
N LYS A 2 3.27 -7.86 72.64
CA LYS A 2 3.05 -8.63 71.39
C LYS A 2 3.50 -7.79 70.23
N ASN A 3 4.53 -8.26 69.49
CA ASN A 3 5.04 -7.61 68.30
C ASN A 3 4.16 -8.04 67.11
N TYR A 4 3.45 -7.10 66.50
CA TYR A 4 2.73 -7.29 65.23
C TYR A 4 3.68 -6.93 64.08
N ILE A 5 3.99 -7.91 63.23
CA ILE A 5 4.70 -7.70 61.96
C ILE A 5 3.64 -7.40 60.91
N PRO A 6 3.67 -6.24 60.21
CA PRO A 6 2.74 -6.00 59.12
C PRO A 6 3.19 -6.79 57.88
N ILE A 7 2.32 -7.68 57.40
CA ILE A 7 2.48 -8.37 56.11
C ILE A 7 2.18 -7.36 55.01
N LEU A 8 3.23 -6.90 54.33
CA LEU A 8 3.11 -6.05 53.17
C LEU A 8 2.70 -6.94 51.98
N SER A 9 1.40 -6.89 51.65
CA SER A 9 0.86 -7.58 50.46
C SER A 9 1.30 -6.85 49.19
N LEU A 10 2.28 -7.41 48.49
CA LEU A 10 2.74 -6.94 47.17
C LEU A 10 1.73 -7.45 46.12
N ALA A 11 0.78 -6.62 45.78
CA ALA A 11 -0.13 -6.89 44.64
C ALA A 11 0.66 -6.78 43.35
N ALA A 12 1.07 -7.91 42.80
CA ALA A 12 1.64 -7.99 41.44
C ALA A 12 0.54 -7.77 40.40
N THR A 13 0.46 -6.56 39.89
CA THR A 13 -0.38 -6.26 38.69
C THR A 13 0.28 -6.91 37.49
N LEU A 14 -0.23 -8.07 37.08
CA LEU A 14 0.08 -8.67 35.79
C LEU A 14 -0.50 -7.76 34.70
N LEU A 15 0.35 -6.96 34.07
CA LEU A 15 0.04 -6.29 32.82
C LEU A 15 -0.05 -7.36 31.72
N TRP A 16 -1.28 -7.78 31.41
CA TRP A 16 -1.54 -8.60 30.24
C TRP A 16 -1.34 -7.73 29.00
N THR A 17 -0.13 -7.74 28.47
CA THR A 17 0.13 -7.22 27.12
C THR A 17 -0.40 -8.25 26.13
N ASN A 18 -1.59 -8.02 25.58
CA ASN A 18 -2.04 -8.78 24.42
C ASN A 18 -1.07 -8.53 23.27
N PRO A 19 -0.37 -9.55 22.74
CA PRO A 19 0.45 -9.36 21.56
C PRO A 19 -0.49 -9.01 20.40
N VAL A 20 -0.37 -7.80 19.90
CA VAL A 20 -1.04 -7.43 18.64
C VAL A 20 -0.35 -8.21 17.54
N THR A 21 -0.92 -9.34 17.16
CA THR A 21 -0.46 -10.15 16.04
C THR A 21 -0.95 -9.53 14.75
N GLY A 22 -0.02 -9.05 13.92
CA GLY A 22 -0.34 -8.63 12.56
C GLY A 22 -0.95 -9.79 11.76
N LYS A 23 -1.87 -9.47 10.85
CA LYS A 23 -2.56 -10.47 10.03
C LYS A 23 -2.17 -10.33 8.56
N VAL A 24 -1.77 -11.46 7.98
CA VAL A 24 -1.66 -11.61 6.53
C VAL A 24 -3.00 -12.13 6.02
N TYR A 25 -3.60 -11.43 5.08
CA TYR A 25 -4.91 -11.74 4.51
C TYR A 25 -4.78 -12.52 3.20
N LEU A 26 -3.73 -12.18 2.40
CA LEU A 26 -3.54 -12.72 1.07
C LEU A 26 -2.05 -12.80 0.74
N THR A 27 -1.63 -13.89 0.10
CA THR A 27 -0.25 -13.97 -0.44
C THR A 27 -0.13 -13.16 -1.73
N LYS A 28 1.10 -12.81 -2.13
CA LYS A 28 1.33 -12.11 -3.40
C LYS A 28 0.82 -12.90 -4.60
N ASP A 29 1.07 -14.19 -4.63
CA ASP A 29 0.69 -15.07 -5.74
C ASP A 29 -0.83 -15.21 -5.85
N ASP A 30 -1.53 -15.32 -4.71
CA ASP A 30 -2.99 -15.38 -4.70
C ASP A 30 -3.59 -14.03 -5.11
N ALA A 31 -3.00 -12.93 -4.65
CA ALA A 31 -3.43 -11.58 -5.04
C ALA A 31 -3.29 -11.35 -6.55
N LEU A 32 -2.16 -11.76 -7.14
CA LEU A 32 -1.95 -11.67 -8.59
C LEU A 32 -2.93 -12.55 -9.38
N LYS A 33 -3.19 -13.78 -8.93
CA LYS A 33 -4.17 -14.68 -9.55
C LYS A 33 -5.59 -14.12 -9.48
N GLN A 34 -5.95 -13.49 -8.37
CA GLN A 34 -7.26 -12.83 -8.21
C GLN A 34 -7.37 -11.57 -9.07
N ALA A 35 -6.27 -10.79 -9.19
CA ALA A 35 -6.25 -9.59 -10.01
C ALA A 35 -6.36 -9.89 -11.51
N PHE A 36 -5.73 -10.98 -11.94
CA PHE A 36 -5.62 -11.34 -13.36
C PHE A 36 -5.95 -12.80 -13.60
N PRO A 37 -7.22 -13.24 -13.38
CA PRO A 37 -7.60 -14.64 -13.47
C PRO A 37 -7.42 -15.23 -14.88
N ASP A 38 -7.51 -14.38 -15.90
CA ASP A 38 -7.41 -14.76 -17.31
C ASP A 38 -6.01 -14.58 -17.90
N ALA A 39 -5.01 -14.15 -17.09
CA ALA A 39 -3.65 -13.94 -17.56
C ALA A 39 -2.86 -15.27 -17.55
N PRO A 40 -2.45 -15.81 -18.70
CA PRO A 40 -1.58 -16.99 -18.75
C PRO A 40 -0.17 -16.71 -18.21
N THR A 41 0.26 -15.45 -18.23
CA THR A 41 1.57 -15.04 -17.78
C THR A 41 1.50 -13.72 -17.02
N ILE A 42 2.24 -13.64 -15.91
CA ILE A 42 2.43 -12.40 -15.14
C ILE A 42 3.94 -12.23 -14.94
N ASP A 43 4.52 -11.27 -15.65
CA ASP A 43 5.94 -10.98 -15.62
C ASP A 43 6.27 -10.06 -14.45
N ARG A 44 7.27 -10.43 -13.64
CA ARG A 44 7.86 -9.54 -12.65
C ARG A 44 8.96 -8.72 -13.30
N LEU A 45 8.82 -7.41 -13.29
CA LEU A 45 9.72 -6.47 -13.91
C LEU A 45 10.28 -5.47 -12.89
N ASN A 46 11.55 -5.08 -13.10
CA ASN A 46 12.25 -4.15 -12.24
C ASN A 46 12.74 -2.95 -13.05
N ILE A 47 12.57 -1.76 -12.50
CA ILE A 47 13.12 -0.51 -13.04
C ILE A 47 14.06 0.08 -12.00
N PHE A 48 15.30 0.36 -12.41
CA PHE A 48 16.23 1.15 -11.61
C PHE A 48 16.06 2.61 -11.99
N LEU A 49 15.63 3.42 -11.01
CA LEU A 49 15.40 4.85 -11.17
C LEU A 49 16.72 5.60 -11.07
N THR A 50 16.98 6.48 -12.02
CA THR A 50 18.06 7.46 -11.93
C THR A 50 17.70 8.55 -10.93
N ASP A 51 18.68 9.37 -10.53
CA ASP A 51 18.42 10.50 -9.64
C ASP A 51 17.46 11.52 -10.30
N GLU A 52 17.53 11.67 -11.64
CA GLU A 52 16.60 12.51 -12.40
C GLU A 52 15.18 11.92 -12.42
N ASP A 53 15.03 10.59 -12.58
CA ASP A 53 13.73 9.92 -12.49
C ASP A 53 13.09 10.15 -11.11
N ILE A 54 13.89 10.05 -10.05
CA ILE A 54 13.44 10.28 -8.67
C ILE A 54 12.96 11.72 -8.51
N LYS A 55 13.75 12.68 -8.98
CA LYS A 55 13.39 14.11 -8.92
C LYS A 55 12.08 14.37 -9.64
N GLN A 56 11.93 13.89 -10.87
CA GLN A 56 10.70 14.06 -11.66
C GLN A 56 9.50 13.36 -10.98
N ALA A 57 9.66 12.14 -10.47
CA ALA A 57 8.60 11.44 -9.76
C ALA A 57 8.17 12.19 -8.49
N GLN A 58 9.11 12.77 -7.73
CA GLN A 58 8.81 13.60 -6.55
C GLN A 58 8.12 14.92 -6.93
N GLU A 59 8.51 15.53 -8.04
CA GLU A 59 7.85 16.74 -8.55
C GLU A 59 6.39 16.47 -8.95
N LEU A 60 6.10 15.34 -9.57
CA LEU A 60 4.75 14.91 -9.95
C LEU A 60 3.92 14.47 -8.75
N SER A 61 4.44 13.55 -7.95
CA SER A 61 3.71 12.99 -6.81
C SER A 61 3.56 13.96 -5.65
N LYS A 62 4.48 14.93 -5.50
CA LYS A 62 4.68 15.76 -4.31
C LYS A 62 4.96 14.92 -3.05
N VAL A 63 5.59 13.76 -3.24
CA VAL A 63 5.95 12.81 -2.18
C VAL A 63 7.39 12.37 -2.37
N LYS A 64 8.13 12.18 -1.30
CA LYS A 64 9.49 11.66 -1.33
C LYS A 64 9.51 10.23 -1.87
N VAL A 65 10.38 9.94 -2.83
CA VAL A 65 10.68 8.60 -3.33
C VAL A 65 11.93 8.10 -2.59
N GLU A 66 11.81 7.00 -1.87
CA GLU A 66 12.89 6.49 -1.00
C GLU A 66 13.73 5.39 -1.66
N SER A 67 13.16 4.65 -2.61
CA SER A 67 13.82 3.53 -3.28
C SER A 67 14.19 3.87 -4.72
N LYS A 68 15.40 3.47 -5.13
CA LYS A 68 15.82 3.48 -6.54
C LYS A 68 15.29 2.27 -7.32
N LEU A 69 14.80 1.25 -6.64
CA LEU A 69 14.22 0.07 -7.28
C LEU A 69 12.69 0.16 -7.27
N PHE A 70 12.10 0.12 -8.44
CA PHE A 70 10.65 0.02 -8.62
C PHE A 70 10.32 -1.33 -9.27
N THR A 71 9.58 -2.17 -8.55
CA THR A 71 9.14 -3.49 -9.01
C THR A 71 7.66 -3.44 -9.35
N TYR A 72 7.30 -3.93 -10.52
CA TYR A 72 5.92 -4.07 -10.95
C TYR A 72 5.69 -5.41 -11.64
N TYR A 73 4.44 -5.79 -11.77
CA TYR A 73 4.00 -7.02 -12.42
C TYR A 73 3.15 -6.65 -13.62
N ALA A 74 3.48 -7.20 -14.79
CA ALA A 74 2.74 -7.00 -16.03
C ALA A 74 1.98 -8.27 -16.37
N ALA A 75 0.66 -8.21 -16.35
CA ALA A 75 -0.20 -9.33 -16.73
C ALA A 75 -0.40 -9.32 -18.24
N ARG A 76 -0.22 -10.50 -18.88
CA ARG A 76 -0.38 -10.67 -20.31
C ARG A 76 -1.57 -11.56 -20.62
N GLY A 77 -2.31 -11.20 -21.66
CA GLY A 77 -3.37 -12.00 -22.23
C GLY A 77 -2.86 -13.11 -23.14
N LYS A 78 -3.79 -13.88 -23.72
CA LYS A 78 -3.48 -15.03 -24.59
C LYS A 78 -2.73 -14.63 -25.87
N GLY A 79 -2.92 -13.40 -26.35
CA GLY A 79 -2.21 -12.82 -27.49
C GLY A 79 -0.90 -12.12 -27.11
N ASN A 80 -0.40 -12.31 -25.88
CA ASN A 80 0.79 -11.64 -25.33
C ASN A 80 0.66 -10.12 -25.12
N GLU A 81 -0.53 -9.57 -25.34
CA GLU A 81 -0.85 -8.17 -25.04
C GLU A 81 -0.88 -7.92 -23.53
N ILE A 82 -0.48 -6.73 -23.10
CA ILE A 82 -0.64 -6.34 -21.69
C ILE A 82 -2.12 -6.12 -21.40
N ILE A 83 -2.63 -6.75 -20.33
CA ILE A 83 -4.02 -6.60 -19.87
C ILE A 83 -4.13 -5.76 -18.59
N GLY A 84 -3.03 -5.58 -17.87
CA GLY A 84 -2.98 -4.74 -16.68
C GLY A 84 -1.67 -4.90 -15.94
N TYR A 85 -1.54 -4.19 -14.83
CA TYR A 85 -0.34 -4.15 -14.00
C TYR A 85 -0.69 -4.24 -12.53
N ALA A 86 0.24 -4.76 -11.72
CA ALA A 86 0.15 -4.72 -10.27
C ALA A 86 1.46 -4.19 -9.67
N VAL A 87 1.34 -3.41 -8.61
CA VAL A 87 2.46 -2.94 -7.80
C VAL A 87 2.18 -3.28 -6.35
N PHE A 88 3.13 -3.93 -5.69
CA PHE A 88 3.07 -4.17 -4.24
C PHE A 88 3.88 -3.10 -3.53
N GLU A 89 3.26 -2.51 -2.53
CA GLU A 89 3.87 -1.47 -1.71
C GLU A 89 3.82 -1.85 -0.24
N SER A 90 4.89 -1.52 0.48
CA SER A 90 4.97 -1.72 1.92
C SER A 90 5.47 -0.46 2.59
N HIS A 91 4.74 0.03 3.56
CA HIS A 91 5.14 1.20 4.35
C HIS A 91 4.77 1.04 5.82
N ILE A 92 5.41 1.82 6.68
CA ILE A 92 5.08 1.89 8.10
C ILE A 92 3.90 2.84 8.28
N VAL A 93 2.83 2.35 8.91
CA VAL A 93 1.65 3.18 9.22
C VAL A 93 1.93 4.06 10.43
N ARG A 94 2.03 3.49 11.61
CA ARG A 94 2.39 4.18 12.87
C ARG A 94 3.70 3.64 13.41
N THR A 95 3.73 2.36 13.71
CA THR A 95 4.88 1.62 14.26
C THR A 95 5.12 0.32 13.52
N LYS A 96 4.13 -0.19 12.80
CA LYS A 96 4.18 -1.48 12.13
C LYS A 96 3.83 -1.35 10.65
N PRO A 97 4.28 -2.32 9.82
CA PRO A 97 4.06 -2.26 8.39
C PRO A 97 2.62 -2.57 7.98
N GLU A 98 2.26 -1.99 6.84
CA GLU A 98 1.15 -2.38 6.00
C GLU A 98 1.69 -2.79 4.64
N VAL A 99 1.06 -3.79 4.01
CA VAL A 99 1.35 -4.21 2.63
C VAL A 99 0.05 -4.16 1.85
N PHE A 100 0.06 -3.45 0.75
CA PHE A 100 -1.06 -3.44 -0.19
C PHE A 100 -0.60 -3.65 -1.63
N MET A 101 -1.54 -4.05 -2.49
CA MET A 101 -1.40 -4.13 -3.93
C MET A 101 -2.23 -3.04 -4.58
N ALA A 102 -1.62 -2.32 -5.53
CA ALA A 102 -2.34 -1.45 -6.46
C ALA A 102 -2.44 -2.16 -7.81
N VAL A 103 -3.66 -2.36 -8.29
CA VAL A 103 -3.92 -2.87 -9.65
C VAL A 103 -4.20 -1.68 -10.55
N ILE A 104 -3.50 -1.63 -11.68
CA ILE A 104 -3.50 -0.52 -12.62
C ILE A 104 -3.87 -1.05 -14.00
N ASN A 105 -4.83 -0.42 -14.66
CA ASN A 105 -5.22 -0.78 -16.01
C ASN A 105 -4.19 -0.29 -17.06
N ARG A 106 -4.35 -0.70 -18.32
CA ARG A 106 -3.45 -0.34 -19.41
C ARG A 106 -3.36 1.17 -19.67
N THR A 107 -4.35 1.93 -19.25
CA THR A 107 -4.38 3.38 -19.44
C THR A 107 -3.77 4.15 -18.27
N GLY A 108 -3.29 3.45 -17.23
CA GLY A 108 -2.65 4.06 -16.06
C GLY A 108 -3.62 4.52 -14.98
N GLU A 109 -4.83 3.98 -14.95
CA GLU A 109 -5.81 4.24 -13.89
C GLU A 109 -5.79 3.11 -12.87
N ILE A 110 -6.03 3.43 -11.62
CA ILE A 110 -6.21 2.42 -10.56
C ILE A 110 -7.51 1.66 -10.84
N ASP A 111 -7.44 0.35 -10.97
CA ASP A 111 -8.61 -0.52 -11.00
C ASP A 111 -9.14 -0.76 -9.59
N TYR A 112 -8.25 -1.13 -8.67
CA TYR A 112 -8.54 -1.23 -7.25
C TYR A 112 -7.26 -1.32 -6.41
N LEU A 113 -7.43 -1.16 -5.09
CA LEU A 113 -6.42 -1.42 -4.07
C LEU A 113 -6.85 -2.60 -3.20
N GLU A 114 -5.90 -3.45 -2.80
CA GLU A 114 -6.13 -4.58 -1.90
C GLU A 114 -5.09 -4.61 -0.79
N ILE A 115 -5.51 -4.64 0.48
CA ILE A 115 -4.61 -4.79 1.62
C ILE A 115 -4.27 -6.27 1.80
N LEU A 116 -3.00 -6.62 1.67
CA LEU A 116 -2.50 -7.99 1.78
C LEU A 116 -2.09 -8.36 3.19
N ALA A 117 -1.50 -7.42 3.90
CA ALA A 117 -1.11 -7.62 5.29
C ALA A 117 -1.20 -6.30 6.07
N PHE A 118 -1.60 -6.40 7.32
CA PHE A 118 -1.72 -5.26 8.21
C PHE A 118 -1.28 -5.67 9.61
N TYR A 119 -0.28 -4.96 10.14
CA TYR A 119 0.35 -5.33 11.41
C TYR A 119 0.02 -4.38 12.56
N GLU A 120 -0.67 -3.28 12.29
CA GLU A 120 -1.26 -2.40 13.30
C GLU A 120 -2.61 -2.96 13.79
N PRO A 121 -3.19 -2.43 14.87
CA PRO A 121 -4.51 -2.81 15.33
C PRO A 121 -5.59 -2.72 14.23
N PRO A 122 -6.53 -3.69 14.15
CA PRO A 122 -7.50 -3.80 13.06
C PRO A 122 -8.40 -2.57 12.88
N GLU A 123 -8.61 -1.79 13.93
CA GLU A 123 -9.41 -0.56 13.88
C GLU A 123 -8.79 0.54 13.00
N TYR A 124 -7.50 0.41 12.63
CA TYR A 124 -6.81 1.33 11.73
C TYR A 124 -6.83 0.89 10.27
N ILE A 125 -7.46 -0.25 9.96
CA ILE A 125 -7.61 -0.73 8.58
C ILE A 125 -8.65 0.14 7.87
N PRO A 126 -8.32 0.72 6.70
CA PRO A 126 -9.31 1.39 5.88
C PRO A 126 -10.39 0.41 5.41
N PRO A 127 -11.68 0.77 5.53
CA PRO A 127 -12.74 -0.07 5.00
C PRO A 127 -12.66 -0.12 3.46
N LYS A 128 -13.10 -1.25 2.86
CA LYS A 128 -13.07 -1.45 1.41
C LYS A 128 -13.69 -0.28 0.62
N ARG A 129 -14.83 0.24 1.07
CA ARG A 129 -15.50 1.40 0.46
C ARG A 129 -14.61 2.64 0.35
N TRP A 130 -13.61 2.77 1.24
CA TRP A 130 -12.65 3.87 1.17
C TRP A 130 -11.55 3.58 0.15
N LEU A 131 -11.06 2.34 0.07
CA LEU A 131 -10.12 1.92 -0.98
C LEU A 131 -10.75 2.09 -2.37
N ASP A 132 -12.05 1.87 -2.50
CA ASP A 132 -12.80 2.05 -3.75
C ASP A 132 -12.82 3.52 -4.26
N LEU A 133 -12.47 4.52 -3.41
CA LEU A 133 -12.30 5.92 -3.84
C LEU A 133 -11.13 6.13 -4.82
N PHE A 134 -10.21 5.18 -4.89
CA PHE A 134 -9.09 5.21 -5.81
C PHE A 134 -9.43 4.67 -7.20
N LYS A 135 -10.54 3.93 -7.34
CA LYS A 135 -10.94 3.33 -8.61
C LYS A 135 -11.14 4.40 -9.69
N GLY A 136 -10.55 4.16 -10.87
CA GLY A 136 -10.56 5.08 -12.01
C GLY A 136 -9.69 6.33 -11.82
N ARG A 137 -8.93 6.42 -10.71
CA ARG A 137 -8.06 7.58 -10.49
C ARG A 137 -6.74 7.44 -11.23
N ARG A 138 -6.26 8.61 -11.68
CA ARG A 138 -4.91 8.86 -12.17
C ARG A 138 -4.18 9.81 -11.23
N LEU A 139 -2.91 10.06 -11.47
CA LEU A 139 -2.18 11.07 -10.74
C LEU A 139 -2.68 12.46 -11.10
N ASP A 140 -3.31 13.12 -10.15
CA ASP A 140 -3.74 14.51 -10.22
C ASP A 140 -3.63 15.20 -8.86
N ASP A 141 -3.91 16.50 -8.81
CA ASP A 141 -3.85 17.27 -7.57
C ASP A 141 -5.00 16.92 -6.60
N LYS A 142 -6.07 16.30 -7.07
CA LYS A 142 -7.21 15.86 -6.27
C LYS A 142 -6.96 14.49 -5.62
N LEU A 143 -5.96 13.73 -6.06
CA LEU A 143 -5.59 12.44 -5.46
C LEU A 143 -4.86 12.67 -4.13
N ARG A 144 -5.52 13.34 -3.19
CA ARG A 144 -5.03 13.68 -1.85
C ARG A 144 -6.15 13.58 -0.83
N VAL A 145 -5.79 13.19 0.39
CA VAL A 145 -6.73 13.21 1.51
C VAL A 145 -7.20 14.65 1.75
N LYS A 146 -8.49 14.82 2.01
CA LYS A 146 -9.22 16.10 2.15
C LYS A 146 -9.34 16.93 0.85
N SER A 147 -8.91 16.39 -0.29
CA SER A 147 -9.15 17.00 -1.60
C SER A 147 -10.11 16.14 -2.41
N GLY A 148 -9.63 15.09 -3.07
CA GLY A 148 -10.47 14.14 -3.81
C GLY A 148 -10.60 12.77 -3.15
N ILE A 149 -9.87 12.52 -2.06
CA ILE A 149 -9.98 11.33 -1.22
C ILE A 149 -10.47 11.77 0.16
N SER A 150 -11.58 11.20 0.61
CA SER A 150 -12.14 11.51 1.94
C SER A 150 -11.21 11.07 3.05
N ALA A 151 -11.12 11.85 4.13
CA ALA A 151 -10.42 11.43 5.34
C ALA A 151 -11.18 10.26 6.03
N ILE A 152 -10.44 9.40 6.72
CA ILE A 152 -11.01 8.30 7.52
C ILE A 152 -10.92 8.69 8.98
N SER A 153 -12.07 8.71 9.67
CA SER A 153 -12.07 8.86 11.12
C SER A 153 -11.46 7.61 11.78
N GLY A 154 -10.49 7.80 12.67
CA GLY A 154 -9.80 6.72 13.36
C GLY A 154 -8.62 6.09 12.61
N ALA A 155 -8.57 6.19 11.26
CA ALA A 155 -7.50 5.62 10.42
C ALA A 155 -6.82 6.66 9.51
N SER A 156 -6.69 7.90 9.95
CA SER A 156 -6.16 9.01 9.14
C SER A 156 -4.72 8.76 8.68
N ILE A 157 -3.86 8.23 9.56
CA ILE A 157 -2.45 7.96 9.24
C ILE A 157 -2.34 6.88 8.17
N THR A 158 -3.13 5.82 8.27
CA THR A 158 -3.20 4.76 7.25
C THR A 158 -3.66 5.33 5.91
N GLY A 159 -4.75 6.11 5.91
CA GLY A 159 -5.28 6.73 4.70
C GLY A 159 -4.29 7.68 4.01
N GLU A 160 -3.56 8.48 4.79
CA GLU A 160 -2.50 9.35 4.26
C GLU A 160 -1.32 8.53 3.71
N GLY A 161 -0.91 7.44 4.39
CA GLY A 161 0.14 6.54 3.96
C GLY A 161 -0.17 5.91 2.60
N ILE A 162 -1.33 5.26 2.47
CA ILE A 162 -1.80 4.67 1.21
C ILE A 162 -1.87 5.73 0.10
N THR A 163 -2.46 6.89 0.37
CA THR A 163 -2.62 7.95 -0.64
C THR A 163 -1.27 8.43 -1.15
N ARG A 164 -0.28 8.62 -0.27
CA ARG A 164 1.09 9.01 -0.64
C ARG A 164 1.77 7.92 -1.47
N ALA A 165 1.65 6.66 -1.05
CA ALA A 165 2.21 5.52 -1.76
C ALA A 165 1.62 5.38 -3.17
N VAL A 166 0.29 5.48 -3.32
CA VAL A 166 -0.39 5.45 -4.63
C VAL A 166 0.07 6.59 -5.52
N ARG A 167 0.26 7.80 -4.99
CA ARG A 167 0.80 8.93 -5.77
C ARG A 167 2.20 8.64 -6.30
N ASN A 168 3.08 8.06 -5.47
CA ASN A 168 4.43 7.66 -5.91
C ASN A 168 4.37 6.58 -6.98
N ILE A 169 3.55 5.55 -6.77
CA ILE A 169 3.36 4.46 -7.76
C ILE A 169 2.94 5.06 -9.11
N LEU A 170 1.90 5.88 -9.13
CA LEU A 170 1.37 6.46 -10.37
C LEU A 170 2.36 7.41 -11.05
N ALA A 171 3.14 8.21 -10.28
CA ALA A 171 4.16 9.08 -10.84
C ALA A 171 5.27 8.30 -11.56
N ILE A 172 5.80 7.24 -10.91
CA ILE A 172 6.82 6.39 -11.51
C ILE A 172 6.24 5.63 -12.71
N PHE A 173 5.02 5.13 -12.58
CA PHE A 173 4.32 4.40 -13.63
C PHE A 173 4.13 5.26 -14.89
N GLU A 174 3.68 6.50 -14.73
CA GLU A 174 3.52 7.46 -15.83
C GLU A 174 4.85 7.76 -16.52
N LEU A 175 5.91 8.02 -15.74
CA LEU A 175 7.23 8.38 -16.26
C LEU A 175 7.92 7.23 -16.99
N LYS A 176 7.81 6.01 -16.48
CA LYS A 176 8.68 4.89 -16.90
C LYS A 176 7.97 3.81 -17.69
N ILE A 177 6.66 3.70 -17.60
CA ILE A 177 5.87 2.63 -18.23
C ILE A 177 5.00 3.22 -19.33
N LEU A 178 4.04 4.09 -18.99
CA LEU A 178 3.12 4.64 -19.99
C LEU A 178 3.83 5.42 -21.10
N LYS A 179 4.83 6.27 -20.77
CA LYS A 179 5.59 7.02 -21.78
C LYS A 179 6.43 6.14 -22.71
N LYS A 180 6.76 4.91 -22.31
CA LYS A 180 7.49 3.97 -23.17
C LYS A 180 6.58 3.18 -24.10
N GLU A 181 5.35 2.87 -23.68
CA GLU A 181 4.38 2.14 -24.49
C GLU A 181 3.67 3.04 -25.53
N GLY A 182 3.70 4.36 -25.35
CA GLY A 182 3.17 5.36 -26.29
C GLY A 182 4.14 5.77 -27.42
N LYS A 183 5.32 5.14 -27.52
CA LYS A 183 6.29 5.30 -28.60
C LYS A 183 6.38 4.01 -29.42
#